data_95bcfc071e7097785291d47665de034c
#
_entry.id   95bcfc071e7097785291d47665de034c
#
_cell.length_a   1.000
_cell.length_b   1.000
_cell.length_c   1.000
_cell.angle_alpha   90.00
_cell.angle_beta   90.00
_cell.angle_gamma   90.00
#
_symmetry.space_group_name_H-M   'P 1'
#
loop_
_entity.id
_entity.type
_entity.pdbx_description
1 polymer ?
#
loop_
_entity_poly.entity_id
_entity_poly.type
_entity_poly.pdbx_seq_one_letter_code
_entity_poly.pdbx_strand_id
1 'polypeptide(L)'
;LMENIFNLIKSDPNSVMFCFGGIGATPDDYTRVVAGKVFTSGAMEFHEEAKNRIINQFGEEAYPHRINMAYLPINAKLLKNVINNVAGFYLEDRFFFTPGFPSMSQAMVIEALDKLYLKSDIQKYRRVMTINASENDLINTMQKISENIDLSSLPKILGDKRKVVISLAGYDKDEVEKYFKLFVDYCLEFGKEFVFEDV
;
A
#
# COMPACT_ATOMS: atom_id res chain seq x y z
N LEU A 1 13.07 -14.88 -8.29
CA LEU A 1 11.70 -14.41 -8.12
C LEU A 1 11.66 -12.92 -7.72
N MET A 2 12.32 -12.51 -6.62
CA MET A 2 12.35 -11.11 -6.14
C MET A 2 12.82 -10.13 -7.23
N GLU A 3 13.90 -10.44 -7.93
CA GLU A 3 14.43 -9.63 -9.03
C GLU A 3 13.39 -9.42 -10.15
N ASN A 4 12.64 -10.46 -10.52
CA ASN A 4 11.60 -10.35 -11.53
C ASN A 4 10.46 -9.43 -11.09
N ILE A 5 10.08 -9.51 -9.81
CA ILE A 5 9.05 -8.63 -9.23
C ILE A 5 9.54 -7.18 -9.23
N PHE A 6 10.77 -6.92 -8.81
CA PHE A 6 11.33 -5.57 -8.80
C PHE A 6 11.43 -4.98 -10.22
N ASN A 7 11.84 -5.78 -11.21
CA ASN A 7 11.87 -5.34 -12.61
C ASN A 7 10.47 -5.03 -13.14
N LEU A 8 9.47 -5.86 -12.81
CA LEU A 8 8.08 -5.61 -13.20
C LEU A 8 7.57 -4.28 -12.63
N ILE A 9 7.77 -4.04 -11.33
CA ILE A 9 7.35 -2.80 -10.69
C ILE A 9 8.12 -1.60 -11.24
N LYS A 10 9.43 -1.75 -11.48
CA LYS A 10 10.26 -0.69 -12.07
C LYS A 10 9.78 -0.28 -13.46
N SER A 11 9.29 -1.23 -14.26
CA SER A 11 8.82 -0.98 -15.62
C SER A 11 7.54 -0.15 -15.69
N ASP A 12 6.74 -0.09 -14.61
CA ASP A 12 5.56 0.77 -14.52
C ASP A 12 5.92 2.08 -13.82
N PRO A 13 5.91 3.24 -14.52
CA PRO A 13 6.28 4.53 -13.94
C PRO A 13 5.31 5.02 -12.84
N ASN A 14 4.10 4.48 -12.79
CA ASN A 14 3.08 4.86 -11.81
C ASN A 14 3.10 3.99 -10.54
N SER A 15 3.86 2.90 -10.54
CA SER A 15 3.95 2.01 -9.38
C SER A 15 4.87 2.57 -8.31
N VAL A 16 4.45 2.39 -7.06
CA VAL A 16 5.23 2.62 -5.84
C VAL A 16 5.37 1.30 -5.10
N MET A 17 6.54 1.00 -4.58
CA MET A 17 6.78 -0.25 -3.87
C MET A 17 7.23 -0.02 -2.43
N PHE A 18 6.60 -0.72 -1.51
CA PHE A 18 7.09 -0.91 -0.13
C PHE A 18 7.48 -2.38 0.05
N CYS A 19 8.77 -2.61 0.28
CA CYS A 19 9.34 -3.94 0.52
C CYS A 19 9.71 -4.07 2.01
N PHE A 20 9.24 -5.13 2.65
CA PHE A 20 9.39 -5.37 4.08
C PHE A 20 10.32 -6.55 4.33
N GLY A 21 11.41 -6.32 5.06
CA GLY A 21 12.37 -7.35 5.44
C GLY A 21 13.51 -7.57 4.46
N GLY A 22 14.43 -8.45 4.86
CA GLY A 22 15.60 -8.83 4.07
C GLY A 22 16.66 -7.73 3.90
N ILE A 23 16.65 -6.72 4.76
CA ILE A 23 17.65 -5.63 4.77
C ILE A 23 18.63 -5.70 5.95
N GLY A 24 18.56 -6.76 6.74
CA GLY A 24 19.44 -7.01 7.90
C GLY A 24 20.86 -7.42 7.51
N ALA A 25 21.56 -8.04 8.48
CA ALA A 25 22.95 -8.46 8.33
C ALA A 25 23.11 -9.98 8.20
N THR A 26 22.02 -10.73 8.18
CA THR A 26 22.06 -12.19 8.10
C THR A 26 22.24 -12.68 6.65
N PRO A 27 22.74 -13.90 6.45
CA PRO A 27 23.02 -14.41 5.09
C PRO A 27 21.78 -14.53 4.18
N ASP A 28 20.59 -14.56 4.76
CA ASP A 28 19.30 -14.61 4.05
C ASP A 28 18.71 -13.21 3.73
N ASP A 29 19.39 -12.14 4.13
CA ASP A 29 18.99 -10.75 3.85
C ASP A 29 19.43 -10.32 2.43
N TYR A 30 18.70 -10.75 1.41
CA TYR A 30 19.05 -10.49 0.01
C TYR A 30 18.48 -9.20 -0.55
N THR A 31 17.52 -8.55 0.12
CA THR A 31 16.77 -7.42 -0.43
C THR A 31 17.65 -6.28 -0.89
N ARG A 32 18.67 -5.89 -0.10
CA ARG A 32 19.61 -4.81 -0.46
C ARG A 32 20.39 -5.10 -1.74
N VAL A 33 20.90 -6.31 -1.87
CA VAL A 33 21.70 -6.75 -3.04
C VAL A 33 20.84 -6.82 -4.29
N VAL A 34 19.61 -7.37 -4.16
CA VAL A 34 18.66 -7.44 -5.29
C VAL A 34 18.20 -6.04 -5.69
N ALA A 35 17.96 -5.15 -4.71
CA ALA A 35 17.65 -3.75 -5.00
C ALA A 35 18.78 -3.06 -5.76
N GLY A 36 20.03 -3.24 -5.32
CA GLY A 36 21.20 -2.72 -6.04
C GLY A 36 21.28 -3.24 -7.48
N LYS A 37 21.10 -4.54 -7.67
CA LYS A 37 21.13 -5.15 -8.99
C LYS A 37 20.08 -4.56 -9.94
N VAL A 38 18.86 -4.36 -9.47
CA VAL A 38 17.74 -3.91 -10.31
C VAL A 38 17.74 -2.40 -10.52
N PHE A 39 17.94 -1.62 -9.44
CA PHE A 39 17.74 -0.18 -9.50
C PHE A 39 19.00 0.61 -9.80
N THR A 40 20.20 0.07 -9.47
CA THR A 40 21.50 0.77 -9.65
C THR A 40 22.50 -0.05 -10.50
N SER A 41 22.03 -1.01 -11.30
CA SER A 41 22.87 -1.86 -12.14
C SER A 41 23.98 -2.58 -11.38
N GLY A 42 23.74 -2.93 -10.11
CA GLY A 42 24.67 -3.59 -9.20
C GLY A 42 25.62 -2.63 -8.46
N ALA A 43 25.54 -1.33 -8.68
CA ALA A 43 26.39 -0.37 -8.00
C ALA A 43 25.92 -0.17 -6.55
N MET A 44 26.82 -0.46 -5.61
CA MET A 44 26.57 -0.39 -4.17
C MET A 44 27.75 0.26 -3.45
N GLU A 45 27.50 0.93 -2.35
CA GLU A 45 28.52 1.57 -1.54
C GLU A 45 28.15 1.57 -0.03
N PHE A 46 29.12 1.81 0.83
CA PHE A 46 28.84 2.08 2.22
C PHE A 46 28.28 3.49 2.37
N HIS A 47 27.02 3.58 2.76
CA HIS A 47 26.37 4.85 3.03
C HIS A 47 26.85 5.41 4.37
N GLU A 48 27.62 6.49 4.36
CA GLU A 48 28.32 7.02 5.54
C GLU A 48 27.40 7.32 6.73
N GLU A 49 26.24 7.91 6.49
CA GLU A 49 25.28 8.20 7.58
C GLU A 49 24.72 6.89 8.17
N ALA A 50 24.36 5.90 7.34
CA ALA A 50 23.89 4.60 7.82
C ALA A 50 24.97 3.88 8.64
N LYS A 51 26.21 3.92 8.16
CA LYS A 51 27.36 3.36 8.86
C LYS A 51 27.53 3.99 10.25
N ASN A 52 27.52 5.34 10.32
CA ASN A 52 27.64 6.04 11.58
C ASN A 52 26.49 5.72 12.55
N ARG A 53 25.26 5.61 12.06
CA ARG A 53 24.09 5.21 12.85
C ARG A 53 24.25 3.80 13.44
N ILE A 54 24.77 2.84 12.67
CA ILE A 54 25.01 1.46 13.11
C ILE A 54 26.12 1.43 14.15
N ILE A 55 27.23 2.13 13.94
CA ILE A 55 28.33 2.21 14.91
C ILE A 55 27.84 2.85 16.23
N ASN A 56 27.08 3.93 16.15
CA ASN A 56 26.50 4.57 17.33
C ASN A 56 25.52 3.67 18.09
N GLN A 57 24.80 2.78 17.38
CA GLN A 57 23.86 1.87 18.01
C GLN A 57 24.53 0.67 18.67
N PHE A 58 25.57 0.11 18.06
CA PHE A 58 26.11 -1.19 18.43
C PHE A 58 27.57 -1.15 18.93
N GLY A 59 28.26 -0.02 18.78
CA GLY A 59 29.67 0.09 19.16
C GLY A 59 30.53 -0.94 18.43
N GLU A 60 31.36 -1.67 19.19
CA GLU A 60 32.23 -2.73 18.63
C GLU A 60 31.44 -3.90 18.02
N GLU A 61 30.24 -4.16 18.52
CA GLU A 61 29.38 -5.20 17.97
C GLU A 61 28.83 -4.89 16.57
N ALA A 62 29.07 -3.69 16.04
CA ALA A 62 28.80 -3.39 14.66
C ALA A 62 29.60 -4.28 13.70
N TYR A 63 30.77 -4.73 14.14
CA TYR A 63 31.70 -5.53 13.34
C TYR A 63 31.69 -7.00 13.73
N PRO A 64 31.96 -7.91 12.79
CA PRO A 64 32.17 -7.63 11.36
C PRO A 64 30.86 -7.57 10.53
N HIS A 65 29.71 -7.93 11.09
CA HIS A 65 28.51 -8.26 10.30
C HIS A 65 27.48 -7.13 10.20
N ARG A 66 27.12 -6.47 11.34
CA ARG A 66 26.05 -5.48 11.35
C ARG A 66 26.34 -4.27 10.48
N ILE A 67 27.62 -3.91 10.33
CA ILE A 67 28.08 -2.82 9.47
C ILE A 67 27.66 -3.00 8.01
N ASN A 68 27.46 -4.25 7.57
CA ASN A 68 27.02 -4.55 6.22
C ASN A 68 25.58 -4.07 5.91
N MET A 69 24.78 -3.75 6.94
CA MET A 69 23.48 -3.12 6.73
C MET A 69 23.62 -1.69 6.14
N ALA A 70 24.79 -1.07 6.26
CA ALA A 70 25.09 0.21 5.64
C ALA A 70 25.59 0.08 4.21
N TYR A 71 25.85 -1.13 3.70
CA TYR A 71 26.21 -1.35 2.31
C TYR A 71 24.95 -1.35 1.45
N LEU A 72 24.65 -0.21 0.87
CA LEU A 72 23.40 0.12 0.19
C LEU A 72 23.61 0.37 -1.31
N PRO A 73 22.55 0.26 -2.13
CA PRO A 73 22.61 0.75 -3.51
C PRO A 73 23.05 2.22 -3.54
N ILE A 74 23.83 2.61 -4.54
CA ILE A 74 24.23 4.02 -4.71
C ILE A 74 23.00 4.93 -4.80
N ASN A 75 23.10 6.15 -4.34
CA ASN A 75 22.01 7.13 -4.27
C ASN A 75 20.84 6.73 -3.36
N ALA A 76 20.99 5.71 -2.52
CA ALA A 76 19.98 5.39 -1.51
C ALA A 76 19.82 6.56 -0.54
N LYS A 77 18.57 6.91 -0.24
CA LYS A 77 18.20 7.86 0.80
C LYS A 77 17.68 7.08 2.01
N LEU A 78 17.91 7.59 3.22
CA LEU A 78 17.55 6.87 4.45
C LEU A 78 16.16 7.21 4.95
N LEU A 79 15.45 6.18 5.47
CA LEU A 79 14.25 6.30 6.28
C LEU A 79 14.62 6.17 7.76
N LYS A 80 14.05 7.02 8.60
CA LYS A 80 14.34 7.03 10.03
C LYS A 80 13.68 5.85 10.73
N ASN A 81 14.49 5.06 11.47
CA ASN A 81 13.94 4.06 12.38
C ASN A 81 13.74 4.69 13.76
N VAL A 82 12.50 4.74 14.22
CA VAL A 82 12.14 5.33 15.52
C VAL A 82 12.43 4.40 16.72
N ILE A 83 12.69 3.11 16.45
CA ILE A 83 12.96 2.10 17.49
C ILE A 83 14.46 1.98 17.77
N ASN A 84 15.26 2.03 16.70
CA ASN A 84 16.72 1.98 16.78
C ASN A 84 17.35 2.79 15.62
N ASN A 85 18.67 2.84 15.57
CA ASN A 85 19.39 3.63 14.57
C ASN A 85 19.58 2.90 13.21
N VAL A 86 19.08 1.66 13.06
CA VAL A 86 19.20 0.93 11.80
C VAL A 86 18.14 1.41 10.81
N ALA A 87 18.56 2.25 9.88
CA ALA A 87 17.67 2.89 8.93
C ALA A 87 17.10 1.90 7.89
N GLY A 88 15.89 2.16 7.43
CA GLY A 88 15.46 1.72 6.11
C GLY A 88 16.05 2.61 5.03
N PHE A 89 15.82 2.29 3.77
CA PHE A 89 16.27 3.11 2.66
C PHE A 89 15.26 3.15 1.52
N TYR A 90 15.42 4.11 0.62
CA TYR A 90 14.59 4.20 -0.57
C TYR A 90 15.38 4.73 -1.77
N LEU A 91 14.87 4.42 -2.96
CA LEU A 91 15.43 4.78 -4.24
C LEU A 91 14.36 5.45 -5.11
N GLU A 92 14.77 6.41 -5.94
CA GLU A 92 13.93 7.08 -6.96
C GLU A 92 12.62 7.68 -6.40
N ASP A 93 12.54 7.91 -5.07
CA ASP A 93 11.34 8.36 -4.35
C ASP A 93 10.09 7.44 -4.56
N ARG A 94 10.31 6.21 -5.00
CA ARG A 94 9.29 5.22 -5.37
C ARG A 94 9.48 3.84 -4.75
N PHE A 95 10.71 3.46 -4.43
CA PHE A 95 11.04 2.10 -4.00
C PHE A 95 11.57 2.13 -2.57
N PHE A 96 10.76 1.72 -1.63
CA PHE A 96 11.02 1.80 -0.19
C PHE A 96 11.32 0.43 0.39
N PHE A 97 12.37 0.34 1.19
CA PHE A 97 12.87 -0.89 1.80
C PHE A 97 12.99 -0.70 3.30
N THR A 98 12.24 -1.47 4.06
CA THR A 98 12.15 -1.34 5.51
C THR A 98 12.43 -2.67 6.20
N PRO A 99 12.77 -2.69 7.51
CA PRO A 99 12.80 -3.92 8.28
C PRO A 99 11.47 -4.68 8.21
N GLY A 100 11.51 -5.99 8.43
CA GLY A 100 10.30 -6.83 8.47
C GLY A 100 9.46 -6.69 9.75
N PHE A 101 9.94 -5.94 10.74
CA PHE A 101 9.23 -5.73 12.01
C PHE A 101 8.19 -4.61 11.87
N PRO A 102 6.88 -4.88 12.09
CA PRO A 102 5.81 -3.89 11.94
C PRO A 102 6.05 -2.61 12.75
N SER A 103 6.56 -2.73 13.98
CA SER A 103 6.87 -1.59 14.85
C SER A 103 7.91 -0.62 14.26
N MET A 104 8.83 -1.11 13.43
CA MET A 104 9.83 -0.29 12.75
C MET A 104 9.32 0.21 11.39
N SER A 105 8.74 -0.68 10.59
CA SER A 105 8.33 -0.38 9.21
C SER A 105 7.17 0.60 9.13
N GLN A 106 6.20 0.53 10.04
CA GLN A 106 5.03 1.42 10.04
C GLN A 106 5.43 2.89 10.08
N ALA A 107 6.35 3.27 11.00
CA ALA A 107 6.81 4.64 11.11
C ALA A 107 7.55 5.11 9.84
N MET A 108 8.32 4.22 9.21
CA MET A 108 9.03 4.52 7.96
C MET A 108 8.08 4.70 6.78
N VAL A 109 7.01 3.88 6.69
CA VAL A 109 5.97 4.04 5.66
C VAL A 109 5.26 5.38 5.83
N ILE A 110 4.88 5.74 7.06
CA ILE A 110 4.23 7.03 7.33
C ILE A 110 5.18 8.19 6.96
N GLU A 111 6.47 8.12 7.35
CA GLU A 111 7.46 9.11 6.97
C GLU A 111 7.57 9.28 5.45
N ALA A 112 7.62 8.17 4.71
CA ALA A 112 7.69 8.18 3.25
C ALA A 112 6.44 8.83 2.63
N LEU A 113 5.25 8.46 3.11
CA LEU A 113 3.99 9.02 2.62
C LEU A 113 3.87 10.52 2.92
N ASP A 114 4.25 10.95 4.12
CA ASP A 114 4.14 12.35 4.53
C ASP A 114 5.15 13.27 3.79
N LYS A 115 6.36 12.76 3.49
CA LYS A 115 7.42 13.56 2.86
C LYS A 115 7.34 13.59 1.34
N LEU A 116 6.97 12.48 0.72
CA LEU A 116 7.12 12.28 -0.72
C LEU A 116 5.79 12.25 -1.47
N TYR A 117 4.72 11.94 -0.77
CA TYR A 117 3.39 11.90 -1.35
C TYR A 117 2.53 12.93 -0.64
N LEU A 118 2.21 14.00 -1.35
CA LEU A 118 1.25 14.99 -0.85
C LEU A 118 -0.04 14.26 -0.49
N LYS A 119 -0.51 14.48 0.72
CA LYS A 119 -1.87 14.09 1.09
C LYS A 119 -2.79 14.84 0.14
N SER A 120 -3.39 14.11 -0.78
CA SER A 120 -4.51 14.63 -1.52
C SER A 120 -5.64 14.81 -0.51
N ASP A 121 -5.98 16.05 -0.18
CA ASP A 121 -7.17 16.35 0.63
C ASP A 121 -8.47 16.07 -0.17
N ILE A 122 -8.34 15.68 -1.43
CA ILE A 122 -9.45 15.27 -2.28
C ILE A 122 -9.88 13.87 -1.85
N GLN A 123 -10.77 13.84 -0.88
CA GLN A 123 -11.42 12.58 -0.49
C GLN A 123 -12.51 12.25 -1.52
N LYS A 124 -12.58 10.97 -1.90
CA LYS A 124 -13.71 10.48 -2.67
C LYS A 124 -14.96 10.52 -1.80
N TYR A 125 -16.01 11.15 -2.33
CA TYR A 125 -17.34 11.03 -1.73
C TYR A 125 -17.79 9.58 -1.84
N ARG A 126 -18.33 9.01 -0.76
CA ARG A 126 -18.73 7.61 -0.67
C ARG A 126 -20.15 7.46 -0.19
N ARG A 127 -20.87 6.51 -0.77
CA ARG A 127 -22.18 6.05 -0.28
C ARG A 127 -22.15 4.53 -0.13
N VAL A 128 -22.73 4.05 0.95
CA VAL A 128 -22.81 2.62 1.26
C VAL A 128 -24.24 2.25 1.62
N MET A 129 -24.70 1.09 1.15
CA MET A 129 -25.97 0.51 1.55
C MET A 129 -25.88 -1.01 1.62
N THR A 130 -26.63 -1.59 2.55
CA THR A 130 -26.86 -3.03 2.62
C THR A 130 -28.26 -3.33 2.08
N ILE A 131 -28.32 -4.26 1.13
CA ILE A 131 -29.57 -4.67 0.45
C ILE A 131 -29.86 -6.14 0.77
N ASN A 132 -31.12 -6.48 1.07
CA ASN A 132 -31.60 -7.86 1.18
C ASN A 132 -31.81 -8.46 -0.23
N ALA A 133 -30.71 -8.74 -0.92
CA ALA A 133 -30.68 -9.34 -2.25
C ALA A 133 -29.40 -10.15 -2.43
N SER A 134 -29.33 -10.95 -3.49
CA SER A 134 -28.08 -11.54 -3.93
C SER A 134 -27.32 -10.57 -4.85
N GLU A 135 -26.00 -10.72 -4.96
CA GLU A 135 -25.22 -9.99 -5.96
C GLU A 135 -25.76 -10.16 -7.37
N ASN A 136 -26.19 -11.40 -7.67
CA ASN A 136 -26.71 -11.76 -8.99
C ASN A 136 -27.93 -10.92 -9.39
N ASP A 137 -28.76 -10.57 -8.42
CA ASP A 137 -29.95 -9.74 -8.64
C ASP A 137 -29.59 -8.30 -9.05
N LEU A 138 -28.39 -7.84 -8.70
CA LEU A 138 -27.92 -6.47 -8.89
C LEU A 138 -26.97 -6.27 -10.08
N ILE A 139 -26.54 -7.35 -10.75
CA ILE A 139 -25.56 -7.29 -11.84
C ILE A 139 -25.96 -6.27 -12.91
N ASN A 140 -27.21 -6.29 -13.35
CA ASN A 140 -27.69 -5.36 -14.39
C ASN A 140 -27.66 -3.89 -13.94
N THR A 141 -27.78 -3.62 -12.63
CA THR A 141 -27.65 -2.28 -12.06
C THR A 141 -26.18 -1.91 -11.97
N MET A 142 -25.32 -2.84 -11.54
CA MET A 142 -23.87 -2.64 -11.44
C MET A 142 -23.24 -2.32 -12.80
N GLN A 143 -23.69 -2.97 -13.87
CA GLN A 143 -23.19 -2.75 -15.25
C GLN A 143 -23.48 -1.35 -15.81
N LYS A 144 -24.40 -0.60 -15.18
CA LYS A 144 -24.72 0.79 -15.59
C LYS A 144 -23.79 1.81 -14.95
N ILE A 145 -22.92 1.40 -14.01
CA ILE A 145 -22.03 2.29 -13.28
C ILE A 145 -20.86 2.71 -14.18
N SER A 146 -20.57 4.01 -14.20
CA SER A 146 -19.43 4.56 -14.93
C SER A 146 -18.09 4.07 -14.38
N GLU A 147 -17.10 3.92 -15.26
CA GLU A 147 -15.73 3.57 -14.89
C GLU A 147 -15.06 4.61 -13.95
N ASN A 148 -15.60 5.84 -13.89
CA ASN A 148 -15.13 6.88 -12.98
C ASN A 148 -15.58 6.67 -11.52
N ILE A 149 -16.51 5.75 -11.28
CA ILE A 149 -17.05 5.42 -9.96
C ILE A 149 -16.49 4.09 -9.49
N ASP A 150 -15.83 4.12 -8.34
CA ASP A 150 -15.41 2.89 -7.66
C ASP A 150 -16.66 2.16 -7.16
N LEU A 151 -17.00 1.05 -7.77
CA LEU A 151 -18.03 0.14 -7.31
C LEU A 151 -17.38 -1.02 -6.53
N SER A 152 -17.87 -1.26 -5.33
CA SER A 152 -17.55 -2.46 -4.55
C SER A 152 -18.84 -3.16 -4.13
N SER A 153 -18.85 -4.47 -4.27
CA SER A 153 -19.93 -5.34 -3.87
C SER A 153 -19.38 -6.42 -2.94
N LEU A 154 -20.00 -6.58 -1.76
CA LEU A 154 -19.58 -7.56 -0.77
C LEU A 154 -20.80 -8.39 -0.33
N PRO A 155 -20.90 -9.65 -0.77
CA PRO A 155 -21.97 -10.54 -0.32
C PRO A 155 -21.75 -10.92 1.15
N LYS A 156 -22.86 -10.89 1.91
CA LYS A 156 -22.92 -11.38 3.30
C LYS A 156 -23.97 -12.48 3.39
N ILE A 157 -23.59 -13.62 3.92
CA ILE A 157 -24.50 -14.75 4.19
C ILE A 157 -24.71 -14.81 5.70
N LEU A 158 -25.97 -14.61 6.14
CA LEU A 158 -26.39 -14.69 7.54
C LEU A 158 -27.48 -15.77 7.66
N GLY A 159 -27.07 -17.00 7.90
CA GLY A 159 -27.96 -18.17 7.83
C GLY A 159 -28.49 -18.33 6.40
N ASP A 160 -29.80 -18.40 6.25
CA ASP A 160 -30.46 -18.53 4.93
C ASP A 160 -30.70 -17.18 4.22
N LYS A 161 -30.37 -16.07 4.88
CA LYS A 161 -30.55 -14.72 4.31
C LYS A 161 -29.31 -14.27 3.56
N ARG A 162 -29.50 -13.88 2.31
CA ARG A 162 -28.49 -13.29 1.45
C ARG A 162 -28.62 -11.78 1.51
N LYS A 163 -27.54 -11.12 1.85
CA LYS A 163 -27.41 -9.65 1.82
C LYS A 163 -26.22 -9.29 0.98
N VAL A 164 -26.25 -8.10 0.43
CA VAL A 164 -25.09 -7.52 -0.27
C VAL A 164 -24.86 -6.10 0.23
N VAL A 165 -23.61 -5.78 0.50
CA VAL A 165 -23.19 -4.42 0.77
C VAL A 165 -22.69 -3.82 -0.52
N ILE A 166 -23.33 -2.74 -0.97
CA ILE A 166 -22.91 -1.96 -2.14
C ILE A 166 -22.26 -0.67 -1.64
N SER A 167 -21.07 -0.40 -2.16
CA SER A 167 -20.33 0.85 -1.91
C SER A 167 -19.97 1.50 -3.23
N LEU A 168 -20.37 2.77 -3.40
CA LEU A 168 -19.95 3.63 -4.50
C LEU A 168 -19.08 4.75 -3.97
N ALA A 169 -17.97 5.04 -4.67
CA ALA A 169 -17.13 6.19 -4.35
C ALA A 169 -16.63 6.87 -5.62
N GLY A 170 -16.51 8.20 -5.57
CA GLY A 170 -16.02 9.00 -6.68
C GLY A 170 -15.67 10.41 -6.23
N TYR A 171 -14.99 11.16 -7.09
CA TYR A 171 -14.63 12.55 -6.79
C TYR A 171 -15.77 13.53 -7.02
N ASP A 172 -16.71 13.19 -7.89
CA ASP A 172 -17.92 13.98 -8.14
C ASP A 172 -19.09 13.41 -7.31
N LYS A 173 -19.53 14.18 -6.33
CA LYS A 173 -20.62 13.82 -5.44
C LYS A 173 -21.92 13.58 -6.21
N ASP A 174 -22.24 14.45 -7.17
CA ASP A 174 -23.51 14.38 -7.90
C ASP A 174 -23.54 13.14 -8.80
N GLU A 175 -22.38 12.77 -9.36
CA GLU A 175 -22.25 11.54 -10.12
C GLU A 175 -22.41 10.30 -9.22
N VAL A 176 -21.81 10.27 -8.02
CA VAL A 176 -22.00 9.18 -7.06
C VAL A 176 -23.46 9.05 -6.67
N GLU A 177 -24.13 10.15 -6.31
CA GLU A 177 -25.55 10.13 -5.91
C GLU A 177 -26.46 9.66 -7.06
N LYS A 178 -26.19 10.09 -8.28
CA LYS A 178 -26.90 9.64 -9.48
C LYS A 178 -26.86 8.13 -9.64
N TYR A 179 -25.68 7.53 -9.53
CA TYR A 179 -25.53 6.09 -9.66
C TYR A 179 -26.02 5.33 -8.43
N PHE A 180 -25.86 5.89 -7.24
CA PHE A 180 -26.37 5.29 -6.01
C PHE A 180 -27.90 5.20 -6.03
N LYS A 181 -28.56 6.18 -6.61
CA LYS A 181 -30.01 6.18 -6.81
C LYS A 181 -30.49 4.98 -7.62
N LEU A 182 -29.72 4.46 -8.58
CA LEU A 182 -30.12 3.30 -9.37
C LEU A 182 -30.35 2.05 -8.48
N PHE A 183 -29.56 1.89 -7.40
CA PHE A 183 -29.74 0.81 -6.44
C PHE A 183 -30.96 1.05 -5.54
N VAL A 184 -31.22 2.29 -5.16
CA VAL A 184 -32.41 2.66 -4.41
C VAL A 184 -33.68 2.39 -5.26
N ASP A 185 -33.69 2.86 -6.51
CA ASP A 185 -34.81 2.67 -7.44
C ASP A 185 -35.05 1.16 -7.68
N TYR A 186 -34.00 0.37 -7.85
CA TYR A 186 -34.10 -1.10 -7.92
C TYR A 186 -34.77 -1.68 -6.66
N CYS A 187 -34.35 -1.27 -5.47
CA CYS A 187 -34.94 -1.78 -4.24
C CYS A 187 -36.44 -1.44 -4.12
N LEU A 188 -36.81 -0.24 -4.52
CA LEU A 188 -38.22 0.18 -4.51
C LEU A 188 -39.05 -0.58 -5.54
N GLU A 189 -38.54 -0.77 -6.75
CA GLU A 189 -39.20 -1.49 -7.83
C GLU A 189 -39.47 -2.98 -7.50
N PHE A 190 -38.45 -3.65 -6.91
CA PHE A 190 -38.54 -5.08 -6.61
C PHE A 190 -38.87 -5.38 -5.13
N GLY A 191 -39.28 -4.40 -4.35
CA GLY A 191 -39.69 -4.56 -2.95
C GLY A 191 -38.58 -5.11 -2.04
N LYS A 192 -37.30 -4.75 -2.30
CA LYS A 192 -36.16 -5.20 -1.49
C LYS A 192 -35.94 -4.27 -0.32
N GLU A 193 -35.78 -4.84 0.87
CA GLU A 193 -35.38 -4.06 2.05
C GLU A 193 -33.91 -3.63 1.93
N PHE A 194 -33.63 -2.42 2.34
CA PHE A 194 -32.27 -1.89 2.38
C PHE A 194 -32.05 -0.94 3.54
N VAL A 195 -30.78 -0.74 3.90
CA VAL A 195 -30.34 0.19 4.95
C VAL A 195 -29.13 0.96 4.43
N PHE A 196 -29.12 2.26 4.62
CA PHE A 196 -27.93 3.08 4.39
C PHE A 196 -26.94 2.89 5.56
N GLU A 197 -25.66 2.85 5.24
CA GLU A 197 -24.59 2.78 6.24
C GLU A 197 -23.91 4.16 6.33
N ASP A 198 -23.61 4.61 7.55
CA ASP A 198 -22.78 5.79 7.79
C ASP A 198 -21.33 5.48 7.43
N VAL A 199 -20.63 6.43 6.77
CA VAL A 199 -19.28 6.26 6.24
C VAL A 199 -18.34 7.27 6.87
#